data_3bd59d46bb5ce857f909bcff3879af4b
#
_entry.id   3bd59d46bb5ce857f909bcff3879af4b
#
_cell.length_a   1.000
_cell.length_b   1.000
_cell.length_c   1.000
_cell.angle_alpha   90.00
_cell.angle_beta   90.00
_cell.angle_gamma   90.00
#
_symmetry.space_group_name_H-M   'P 1'
#
loop_
_entity.id
_entity.type
_entity.pdbx_description
1 polymer ?
#
loop_
_entity_poly.entity_id
_entity_poly.type
_entity_poly.pdbx_seq_one_letter_code
_entity_poly.pdbx_strand_id
1 'polypeptide(L)'
;MSVELLSILVLFGVFFLLMFLSVPVSVSIGLATIATVLLSLPFDNAMFVTAQKMITALDSFALLALPFFILAGNIMNRGGIAMRLINLALVLAGRLPGALAHCNVIANMLFGSISGSAVAAAAAVGGTMGEMQRKAGYDPGYAAAVNIASCPTGLLIPPSNTFIVYSTISGGTSVAALFLAGYLPGILMGLGIMVVAGIIAYRKKLPVNERVPLNVAVGAFLQAILPLSLIVIVIGGIVKGTFTATEGSAIAVVYALFLAVVVYREIKLKDLPKIFLDSMVTNAIVMLLIGCSSGMSWAMANADIPGIIEDAILALSQNKVIILLTINLILLIVGFFMDMTPAILIFTPIFLPIAQSLGVDPVHFGVMMTFNLCMGIVTPPVGSCLFVGCSVGKVRLAQVIPYMLPMYIAMIITLLLVTFIPQISLYLPQLLMGYGG
;
A
#
# COMPACT_ATOMS: atom_id res chain seq x y z
N MET A 1 17.80 17.29 -31.20
CA MET A 1 17.17 16.50 -30.15
C MET A 1 15.80 16.13 -30.70
N SER A 2 15.41 14.87 -30.71
CA SER A 2 14.06 14.52 -31.19
C SER A 2 13.00 15.14 -30.27
N VAL A 3 11.80 15.39 -30.80
CA VAL A 3 10.68 15.97 -30.01
C VAL A 3 10.35 15.07 -28.82
N GLU A 4 10.45 13.78 -29.02
CA GLU A 4 10.20 12.75 -28.01
C GLU A 4 11.21 12.85 -26.83
N LEU A 5 12.52 12.95 -27.15
CA LEU A 5 13.53 13.11 -26.11
C LEU A 5 13.37 14.42 -25.33
N LEU A 6 12.97 15.50 -26.02
CA LEU A 6 12.64 16.76 -25.39
C LEU A 6 11.45 16.61 -24.46
N SER A 7 10.42 15.88 -24.88
CA SER A 7 9.22 15.60 -24.06
C SER A 7 9.56 14.83 -22.79
N ILE A 8 10.42 13.81 -22.87
CA ILE A 8 10.91 13.08 -21.70
C ILE A 8 11.64 14.01 -20.73
N LEU A 9 12.58 14.81 -21.24
CA LEU A 9 13.38 15.73 -20.42
C LEU A 9 12.49 16.79 -19.76
N VAL A 10 11.52 17.36 -20.47
CA VAL A 10 10.60 18.35 -19.90
C VAL A 10 9.68 17.71 -18.87
N LEU A 11 9.08 16.55 -19.18
CA LEU A 11 8.15 15.87 -18.28
C LEU A 11 8.80 15.52 -16.95
N PHE A 12 9.86 14.73 -17.01
CA PHE A 12 10.53 14.29 -15.78
C PHE A 12 11.38 15.39 -15.15
N GLY A 13 12.00 16.25 -15.96
CA GLY A 13 12.80 17.37 -15.46
C GLY A 13 11.97 18.38 -14.67
N VAL A 14 10.82 18.83 -15.20
CA VAL A 14 9.91 19.73 -14.50
C VAL A 14 9.31 19.03 -13.27
N PHE A 15 8.89 17.76 -13.41
CA PHE A 15 8.34 16.99 -12.31
C PHE A 15 9.31 16.89 -11.12
N PHE A 16 10.54 16.42 -11.35
CA PHE A 16 11.53 16.27 -10.29
C PHE A 16 12.00 17.62 -9.74
N LEU A 17 12.16 18.64 -10.60
CA LEU A 17 12.52 19.99 -10.16
C LEU A 17 11.47 20.52 -9.16
N LEU A 18 10.18 20.47 -9.49
CA LEU A 18 9.12 20.93 -8.62
C LEU A 18 9.04 20.12 -7.33
N MET A 19 9.24 18.81 -7.41
CA MET A 19 9.27 17.93 -6.25
C MET A 19 10.45 18.29 -5.31
N PHE A 20 11.64 18.57 -5.83
CA PHE A 20 12.77 19.06 -5.03
C PHE A 20 12.52 20.42 -4.39
N LEU A 21 11.71 21.28 -5.03
CA LEU A 21 11.24 22.55 -4.47
C LEU A 21 10.11 22.36 -3.45
N SER A 22 9.79 21.13 -3.04
CA SER A 22 8.74 20.78 -2.08
C SER A 22 7.33 21.16 -2.54
N VAL A 23 7.08 21.26 -3.85
CA VAL A 23 5.74 21.45 -4.40
C VAL A 23 4.97 20.13 -4.25
N PRO A 24 3.66 20.17 -3.87
CA PRO A 24 2.85 18.94 -3.75
C PRO A 24 2.88 18.10 -5.03
N VAL A 25 3.01 16.78 -4.88
CA VAL A 25 3.22 15.83 -5.99
C VAL A 25 2.15 15.95 -7.06
N SER A 26 0.87 16.09 -6.68
CA SER A 26 -0.24 16.28 -7.63
C SER A 26 -0.07 17.52 -8.50
N VAL A 27 0.37 18.63 -7.91
CA VAL A 27 0.63 19.89 -8.62
C VAL A 27 1.85 19.74 -9.53
N SER A 28 2.91 19.08 -9.04
CA SER A 28 4.13 18.80 -9.84
C SER A 28 3.82 17.97 -11.07
N ILE A 29 2.98 16.93 -10.94
CA ILE A 29 2.50 16.11 -12.06
C ILE A 29 1.69 16.97 -13.05
N GLY A 30 0.72 17.75 -12.57
CA GLY A 30 -0.12 18.58 -13.42
C GLY A 30 0.67 19.61 -14.21
N LEU A 31 1.58 20.33 -13.56
CA LEU A 31 2.43 21.32 -14.23
C LEU A 31 3.42 20.70 -15.22
N ALA A 32 4.04 19.56 -14.88
CA ALA A 32 4.91 18.83 -15.78
C ALA A 32 4.14 18.33 -17.02
N THR A 33 2.92 17.85 -16.82
CA THR A 33 2.02 17.45 -17.92
C THR A 33 1.74 18.62 -18.86
N ILE A 34 1.30 19.76 -18.31
CA ILE A 34 1.02 20.95 -19.12
C ILE A 34 2.26 21.40 -19.90
N ALA A 35 3.41 21.49 -19.22
CA ALA A 35 4.67 21.88 -19.85
C ALA A 35 5.05 20.95 -21.02
N THR A 36 4.81 19.66 -20.89
CA THR A 36 5.09 18.67 -21.94
C THR A 36 4.11 18.77 -23.09
N VAL A 37 2.82 18.91 -22.81
CA VAL A 37 1.77 19.02 -23.84
C VAL A 37 1.94 20.29 -24.67
N LEU A 38 2.41 21.37 -24.07
CA LEU A 38 2.73 22.63 -24.77
C LEU A 38 3.86 22.51 -25.81
N LEU A 39 4.66 21.45 -25.78
CA LEU A 39 5.65 21.19 -26.84
C LEU A 39 5.00 20.72 -28.15
N SER A 40 3.80 20.14 -28.07
CA SER A 40 3.12 19.54 -29.24
C SER A 40 1.81 20.24 -29.61
N LEU A 41 1.17 20.98 -28.67
CA LEU A 41 -0.13 21.60 -28.88
C LEU A 41 -0.11 23.11 -28.54
N PRO A 42 -0.90 23.95 -29.27
CA PRO A 42 -1.16 25.33 -28.87
C PRO A 42 -1.75 25.41 -27.45
N PHE A 43 -1.53 26.54 -26.77
CA PHE A 43 -1.92 26.74 -25.35
C PHE A 43 -3.37 26.36 -25.04
N ASP A 44 -4.34 26.87 -25.82
CA ASP A 44 -5.77 26.61 -25.57
C ASP A 44 -6.12 25.12 -25.67
N ASN A 45 -5.58 24.43 -26.69
CA ASN A 45 -5.78 23.00 -26.89
C ASN A 45 -5.08 22.19 -25.79
N ALA A 46 -3.87 22.57 -25.39
CA ALA A 46 -3.13 21.91 -24.32
C ALA A 46 -3.88 21.98 -22.98
N MET A 47 -4.40 23.16 -22.62
CA MET A 47 -5.21 23.34 -21.42
C MET A 47 -6.51 22.53 -21.48
N PHE A 48 -7.23 22.60 -22.60
CA PHE A 48 -8.50 21.89 -22.77
C PHE A 48 -8.32 20.38 -22.67
N VAL A 49 -7.36 19.82 -23.41
CA VAL A 49 -7.13 18.36 -23.41
C VAL A 49 -6.65 17.87 -22.04
N THR A 50 -5.74 18.60 -21.39
CA THR A 50 -5.26 18.24 -20.06
C THR A 50 -6.41 18.24 -19.04
N ALA A 51 -7.22 19.29 -19.01
CA ALA A 51 -8.39 19.37 -18.13
C ALA A 51 -9.41 18.28 -18.43
N GLN A 52 -9.69 18.02 -19.70
CA GLN A 52 -10.59 16.94 -20.12
C GLN A 52 -10.10 15.58 -19.61
N LYS A 53 -8.81 15.25 -19.78
CA LYS A 53 -8.25 13.97 -19.32
C LYS A 53 -8.27 13.85 -17.80
N MET A 54 -8.01 14.95 -17.09
CA MET A 54 -8.13 14.97 -15.63
C MET A 54 -9.55 14.67 -15.15
N ILE A 55 -10.56 15.27 -15.79
CA ILE A 55 -11.96 15.11 -15.37
C ILE A 55 -12.48 13.72 -15.76
N THR A 56 -12.24 13.29 -17.00
CA THR A 56 -12.74 11.98 -17.47
C THR A 56 -12.13 10.80 -16.73
N ALA A 57 -10.91 10.93 -16.20
CA ALA A 57 -10.31 9.91 -15.37
C ALA A 57 -11.04 9.69 -14.05
N LEU A 58 -11.68 10.75 -13.53
CA LEU A 58 -12.43 10.68 -12.26
C LEU A 58 -13.84 10.11 -12.48
N ASP A 59 -14.32 10.03 -13.70
CA ASP A 59 -15.61 9.44 -14.05
C ASP A 59 -15.51 7.91 -14.19
N SER A 60 -15.08 7.27 -13.09
CA SER A 60 -14.95 5.81 -13.00
C SER A 60 -15.70 5.29 -11.80
N PHE A 61 -16.64 4.37 -12.01
CA PHE A 61 -17.41 3.73 -10.93
C PHE A 61 -16.52 3.02 -9.92
N ALA A 62 -15.42 2.42 -10.36
CA ALA A 62 -14.48 1.74 -9.48
C ALA A 62 -13.78 2.70 -8.50
N LEU A 63 -13.54 3.96 -8.90
CA LEU A 63 -12.94 4.98 -8.06
C LEU A 63 -13.83 5.39 -6.88
N LEU A 64 -15.14 5.21 -6.97
CA LEU A 64 -16.05 5.49 -5.85
C LEU A 64 -15.78 4.58 -4.65
N ALA A 65 -15.12 3.44 -4.83
CA ALA A 65 -14.72 2.58 -3.72
C ALA A 65 -13.68 3.24 -2.80
N LEU A 66 -12.80 4.10 -3.35
CA LEU A 66 -11.72 4.74 -2.58
C LEU A 66 -12.23 5.63 -1.43
N PRO A 67 -13.14 6.61 -1.66
CA PRO A 67 -13.64 7.46 -0.58
C PRO A 67 -14.33 6.65 0.53
N PHE A 68 -15.05 5.60 0.16
CA PHE A 68 -15.72 4.75 1.16
C PHE A 68 -14.73 3.90 1.96
N PHE A 69 -13.73 3.29 1.34
CA PHE A 69 -12.71 2.55 2.08
C PHE A 69 -11.84 3.47 2.95
N ILE A 70 -11.48 4.68 2.48
CA ILE A 70 -10.78 5.69 3.28
C ILE A 70 -11.63 6.07 4.51
N LEU A 71 -12.92 6.33 4.31
CA LEU A 71 -13.83 6.64 5.40
C LEU A 71 -13.98 5.48 6.39
N ALA A 72 -14.22 4.26 5.89
CA ALA A 72 -14.30 3.06 6.72
C ALA A 72 -13.02 2.88 7.55
N GLY A 73 -11.84 3.01 6.94
CA GLY A 73 -10.55 2.93 7.62
C GLY A 73 -10.39 3.98 8.73
N ASN A 74 -10.80 5.24 8.49
CA ASN A 74 -10.74 6.31 9.48
C ASN A 74 -11.72 6.08 10.65
N ILE A 75 -12.93 5.59 10.38
CA ILE A 75 -13.89 5.21 11.41
C ILE A 75 -13.33 4.08 12.27
N MET A 76 -12.75 3.05 11.64
CA MET A 76 -12.20 1.89 12.34
C MET A 76 -10.98 2.23 13.18
N ASN A 77 -10.14 3.15 12.69
CA ASN A 77 -8.96 3.64 13.41
C ASN A 77 -9.37 4.35 14.72
N ARG A 78 -10.41 5.17 14.68
CA ARG A 78 -10.93 5.89 15.86
C ARG A 78 -11.93 5.07 16.69
N GLY A 79 -12.48 4.01 16.13
CA GLY A 79 -13.49 3.14 16.74
C GLY A 79 -12.97 2.06 17.69
N GLY A 80 -11.70 2.16 18.15
CA GLY A 80 -11.13 1.23 19.12
C GLY A 80 -10.86 -0.19 18.58
N ILE A 81 -10.89 -0.37 17.25
CA ILE A 81 -10.71 -1.67 16.59
C ILE A 81 -9.25 -2.11 16.70
N ALA A 82 -8.30 -1.17 16.60
CA ALA A 82 -6.86 -1.47 16.68
C ALA A 82 -6.51 -2.25 17.96
N MET A 83 -7.02 -1.83 19.12
CA MET A 83 -6.75 -2.49 20.40
C MET A 83 -7.27 -3.94 20.42
N ARG A 84 -8.45 -4.19 19.83
CA ARG A 84 -9.06 -5.54 19.78
C ARG A 84 -8.24 -6.48 18.91
N LEU A 85 -7.71 -5.98 17.79
CA LEU A 85 -6.82 -6.74 16.92
C LEU A 85 -5.45 -6.99 17.56
N ILE A 86 -4.91 -6.02 18.30
CA ILE A 86 -3.69 -6.19 19.08
C ILE A 86 -3.88 -7.27 20.15
N ASN A 87 -5.01 -7.28 20.87
CA ASN A 87 -5.30 -8.32 21.86
C ASN A 87 -5.37 -9.71 21.21
N LEU A 88 -5.97 -9.84 20.03
CA LEU A 88 -5.95 -11.08 19.27
C LEU A 88 -4.53 -11.46 18.85
N ALA A 89 -3.75 -10.50 18.35
CA ALA A 89 -2.37 -10.72 17.95
C ALA A 89 -1.48 -11.18 19.11
N LEU A 90 -1.70 -10.69 20.33
CA LEU A 90 -1.02 -11.15 21.55
C LEU A 90 -1.29 -12.63 21.83
N VAL A 91 -2.53 -13.07 21.61
CA VAL A 91 -2.89 -14.49 21.76
C VAL A 91 -2.22 -15.34 20.68
N LEU A 92 -2.24 -14.87 19.42
CA LEU A 92 -1.66 -15.59 18.28
C LEU A 92 -0.13 -15.66 18.34
N ALA A 93 0.53 -14.56 18.76
CA ALA A 93 1.98 -14.52 18.91
C ALA A 93 2.50 -15.45 20.01
N GLY A 94 1.68 -15.71 21.02
CA GLY A 94 1.88 -16.76 22.01
C GLY A 94 3.22 -16.69 22.72
N ARG A 95 4.00 -17.80 22.62
CA ARG A 95 5.24 -18.04 23.35
C ARG A 95 6.51 -17.90 22.51
N LEU A 96 6.42 -17.34 21.34
CA LEU A 96 7.60 -17.15 20.50
C LEU A 96 8.61 -16.23 21.20
N PRO A 97 9.92 -16.48 21.07
CA PRO A 97 10.94 -15.55 21.56
C PRO A 97 10.71 -14.17 20.93
N GLY A 98 10.59 -13.13 21.78
CA GLY A 98 10.20 -11.82 21.28
C GLY A 98 8.72 -11.72 20.90
N ALA A 99 7.84 -12.36 21.64
CA ALA A 99 6.39 -12.43 21.38
C ALA A 99 5.75 -11.08 21.02
N LEU A 100 6.16 -9.99 21.68
CA LEU A 100 5.63 -8.65 21.39
C LEU A 100 6.10 -8.11 20.02
N ALA A 101 7.22 -8.57 19.47
CA ALA A 101 7.62 -8.22 18.11
C ALA A 101 6.74 -8.97 17.09
N HIS A 102 6.51 -10.26 17.29
CA HIS A 102 5.59 -11.04 16.45
C HIS A 102 4.15 -10.51 16.53
N CYS A 103 3.70 -10.14 17.75
CA CYS A 103 2.41 -9.49 17.93
C CYS A 103 2.29 -8.19 17.12
N ASN A 104 3.34 -7.36 17.11
CA ASN A 104 3.36 -6.13 16.31
C ASN A 104 3.17 -6.43 14.82
N VAL A 105 3.87 -7.42 14.27
CA VAL A 105 3.73 -7.81 12.86
C VAL A 105 2.29 -8.29 12.58
N ILE A 106 1.77 -9.22 13.38
CA ILE A 106 0.40 -9.73 13.20
C ILE A 106 -0.63 -8.61 13.34
N ALA A 107 -0.46 -7.73 14.32
CA ALA A 107 -1.36 -6.59 14.52
C ALA A 107 -1.34 -5.62 13.32
N ASN A 108 -0.16 -5.34 12.73
CA ASN A 108 -0.05 -4.55 11.52
C ASN A 108 -0.70 -5.23 10.30
N MET A 109 -0.53 -6.54 10.14
CA MET A 109 -1.22 -7.30 9.09
C MET A 109 -2.74 -7.19 9.22
N LEU A 110 -3.28 -7.42 10.41
CA LEU A 110 -4.71 -7.39 10.67
C LEU A 110 -5.29 -5.97 10.60
N PHE A 111 -4.64 -5.01 11.27
CA PHE A 111 -5.14 -3.63 11.30
C PHE A 111 -4.93 -2.93 9.95
N GLY A 112 -3.79 -3.14 9.32
CA GLY A 112 -3.49 -2.56 8.02
C GLY A 112 -4.44 -3.03 6.93
N SER A 113 -4.79 -4.32 6.92
CA SER A 113 -5.78 -4.88 5.98
C SER A 113 -7.18 -4.27 6.13
N ILE A 114 -7.51 -3.81 7.32
CA ILE A 114 -8.80 -3.16 7.58
C ILE A 114 -8.75 -1.66 7.25
N SER A 115 -7.65 -0.98 7.66
CA SER A 115 -7.49 0.46 7.48
C SER A 115 -7.07 0.87 6.05
N GLY A 116 -6.48 -0.04 5.28
CA GLY A 116 -5.95 0.22 3.95
C GLY A 116 -4.82 1.26 3.92
N SER A 117 -4.16 1.53 5.06
CA SER A 117 -3.13 2.56 5.19
C SER A 117 -1.97 2.10 6.08
N ALA A 118 -0.78 2.01 5.50
CA ALA A 118 0.43 1.67 6.25
C ALA A 118 0.80 2.73 7.29
N VAL A 119 0.61 4.01 6.96
CA VAL A 119 0.87 5.12 7.88
C VAL A 119 -0.06 5.05 9.09
N ALA A 120 -1.36 4.76 8.87
CA ALA A 120 -2.32 4.59 9.96
C ALA A 120 -1.97 3.37 10.83
N ALA A 121 -1.54 2.26 10.21
CA ALA A 121 -1.10 1.06 10.91
C ALA A 121 0.17 1.35 11.75
N ALA A 122 1.18 2.00 11.17
CA ALA A 122 2.39 2.40 11.88
C ALA A 122 2.09 3.28 13.10
N ALA A 123 1.13 4.20 12.98
CA ALA A 123 0.74 5.10 14.07
C ALA A 123 -0.07 4.37 15.16
N ALA A 124 -1.14 3.67 14.79
CA ALA A 124 -2.07 3.06 15.74
C ALA A 124 -1.45 1.86 16.47
N VAL A 125 -0.88 0.92 15.71
CA VAL A 125 -0.24 -0.28 16.28
C VAL A 125 1.06 0.11 16.97
N GLY A 126 1.91 0.93 16.31
CA GLY A 126 3.18 1.36 16.86
C GLY A 126 3.06 2.16 18.16
N GLY A 127 2.04 3.02 18.28
CA GLY A 127 1.76 3.77 19.50
C GLY A 127 1.47 2.85 20.68
N THR A 128 0.62 1.87 20.49
CA THR A 128 0.22 0.92 21.53
C THR A 128 1.32 -0.11 21.81
N MET A 129 1.81 -0.78 20.78
CA MET A 129 2.81 -1.84 20.91
C MET A 129 4.16 -1.30 21.39
N GLY A 130 4.57 -0.11 20.91
CA GLY A 130 5.83 0.51 21.34
C GLY A 130 5.88 0.80 22.83
N GLU A 131 4.74 1.15 23.44
CA GLU A 131 4.66 1.34 24.89
C GLU A 131 4.76 0.01 25.65
N MET A 132 4.06 -1.02 25.16
CA MET A 132 4.11 -2.38 25.73
C MET A 132 5.51 -2.97 25.63
N GLN A 133 6.16 -2.87 24.47
CA GLN A 133 7.52 -3.36 24.22
C GLN A 133 8.54 -2.64 25.10
N ARG A 134 8.40 -1.31 25.28
CA ARG A 134 9.28 -0.55 26.16
C ARG A 134 9.17 -0.98 27.61
N LYS A 135 7.94 -1.20 28.12
CA LYS A 135 7.71 -1.73 29.49
C LYS A 135 8.28 -3.13 29.66
N ALA A 136 8.31 -3.93 28.60
CA ALA A 136 8.90 -5.28 28.58
C ALA A 136 10.42 -5.29 28.34
N GLY A 137 11.09 -4.13 28.30
CA GLY A 137 12.55 -4.04 28.17
C GLY A 137 13.09 -4.22 26.76
N TYR A 138 12.25 -4.06 25.72
CA TYR A 138 12.72 -4.09 24.34
C TYR A 138 13.51 -2.82 24.00
N ASP A 139 14.54 -2.98 23.19
CA ASP A 139 15.27 -1.85 22.62
C ASP A 139 14.31 -1.00 21.76
N PRO A 140 14.22 0.32 22.02
CA PRO A 140 13.27 1.18 21.31
C PRO A 140 13.51 1.24 19.80
N GLY A 141 14.77 1.19 19.34
CA GLY A 141 15.11 1.16 17.91
C GLY A 141 14.66 -0.14 17.25
N TYR A 142 14.82 -1.27 17.92
CA TYR A 142 14.33 -2.56 17.44
C TYR A 142 12.79 -2.59 17.41
N ALA A 143 12.12 -2.12 18.45
CA ALA A 143 10.66 -2.06 18.51
C ALA A 143 10.08 -1.22 17.38
N ALA A 144 10.65 -0.03 17.14
CA ALA A 144 10.26 0.84 16.05
C ALA A 144 10.54 0.19 14.66
N ALA A 145 11.70 -0.47 14.49
CA ALA A 145 12.04 -1.13 13.24
C ALA A 145 11.05 -2.25 12.86
N VAL A 146 10.64 -3.08 13.83
CA VAL A 146 9.61 -4.11 13.59
C VAL A 146 8.28 -3.48 13.16
N ASN A 147 7.85 -2.41 13.82
CA ASN A 147 6.62 -1.71 13.47
C ASN A 147 6.69 -1.11 12.06
N ILE A 148 7.80 -0.43 11.74
CA ILE A 148 8.03 0.20 10.43
C ILE A 148 8.07 -0.86 9.32
N ALA A 149 8.84 -1.93 9.48
CA ALA A 149 8.95 -2.97 8.47
C ALA A 149 7.63 -3.69 8.21
N SER A 150 6.80 -3.87 9.24
CA SER A 150 5.56 -4.65 9.13
C SER A 150 4.33 -3.84 8.71
N CYS A 151 4.29 -2.51 8.91
CA CYS A 151 3.10 -1.72 8.59
C CYS A 151 2.68 -1.77 7.10
N PRO A 152 3.57 -1.94 6.09
CA PRO A 152 3.15 -2.03 4.69
C PRO A 152 2.44 -3.34 4.34
N THR A 153 2.54 -4.38 5.16
CA THR A 153 1.84 -5.65 4.91
C THR A 153 0.33 -5.46 4.74
N GLY A 154 -0.24 -4.48 5.45
CA GLY A 154 -1.65 -4.14 5.35
C GLY A 154 -2.06 -3.46 4.03
N LEU A 155 -1.12 -2.99 3.22
CA LEU A 155 -1.41 -2.50 1.87
C LEU A 155 -1.48 -3.62 0.83
N LEU A 156 -0.84 -4.75 1.13
CA LEU A 156 -0.89 -5.97 0.30
C LEU A 156 -2.10 -6.84 0.66
N ILE A 157 -2.44 -6.93 1.97
CA ILE A 157 -3.57 -7.73 2.44
C ILE A 157 -4.86 -6.91 2.26
N PRO A 158 -5.85 -7.42 1.49
CA PRO A 158 -7.07 -6.66 1.17
C PRO A 158 -8.02 -6.46 2.38
N PRO A 159 -8.90 -5.45 2.27
CA PRO A 159 -9.06 -4.49 1.18
C PRO A 159 -7.92 -3.46 1.10
N SER A 160 -7.45 -3.17 -0.10
CA SER A 160 -6.31 -2.27 -0.34
C SER A 160 -6.68 -1.17 -1.33
N ASN A 161 -6.56 0.08 -0.91
CA ASN A 161 -6.76 1.25 -1.78
C ASN A 161 -5.78 1.26 -2.95
N THR A 162 -4.58 0.74 -2.75
CA THR A 162 -3.51 0.65 -3.74
C THR A 162 -3.91 -0.20 -4.93
N PHE A 163 -4.54 -1.35 -4.70
CA PHE A 163 -5.02 -2.23 -5.76
C PHE A 163 -6.20 -1.64 -6.55
N ILE A 164 -7.04 -0.81 -5.90
CA ILE A 164 -8.12 -0.10 -6.59
C ILE A 164 -7.53 0.96 -7.53
N VAL A 165 -6.53 1.72 -7.08
CA VAL A 165 -5.81 2.69 -7.91
C VAL A 165 -5.13 1.99 -9.08
N TYR A 166 -4.42 0.88 -8.83
CA TYR A 166 -3.79 0.10 -9.88
C TYR A 166 -4.81 -0.43 -10.89
N SER A 167 -5.92 -1.00 -10.45
CA SER A 167 -7.02 -1.48 -11.34
C SER A 167 -7.48 -0.39 -12.30
N THR A 168 -7.62 0.84 -11.81
CA THR A 168 -8.10 1.97 -12.61
C THR A 168 -7.11 2.35 -13.71
N ILE A 169 -5.81 2.42 -13.38
CA ILE A 169 -4.78 2.90 -14.32
C ILE A 169 -4.28 1.77 -15.24
N SER A 170 -4.45 0.51 -14.88
CA SER A 170 -4.04 -0.66 -15.66
C SER A 170 -5.04 -1.06 -16.76
N GLY A 171 -6.06 -0.22 -17.03
CA GLY A 171 -7.07 -0.52 -18.03
C GLY A 171 -8.18 -1.48 -17.57
N GLY A 172 -8.45 -1.56 -16.26
CA GLY A 172 -9.57 -2.34 -15.70
C GLY A 172 -9.20 -3.74 -15.23
N THR A 173 -7.97 -3.97 -14.79
CA THR A 173 -7.60 -5.21 -14.11
C THR A 173 -8.54 -5.48 -12.94
N SER A 174 -9.05 -6.71 -12.81
CA SER A 174 -10.06 -7.09 -11.83
C SER A 174 -9.63 -6.78 -10.39
N VAL A 175 -10.38 -5.91 -9.70
CA VAL A 175 -10.16 -5.58 -8.29
C VAL A 175 -10.31 -6.82 -7.40
N ALA A 176 -11.26 -7.70 -7.70
CA ALA A 176 -11.47 -8.94 -6.96
C ALA A 176 -10.25 -9.88 -7.08
N ALA A 177 -9.72 -10.02 -8.30
CA ALA A 177 -8.52 -10.82 -8.54
C ALA A 177 -7.29 -10.22 -7.84
N LEU A 178 -7.10 -8.90 -7.90
CA LEU A 178 -6.02 -8.19 -7.20
C LEU A 178 -6.12 -8.36 -5.67
N PHE A 179 -7.33 -8.28 -5.12
CA PHE A 179 -7.54 -8.51 -3.70
C PHE A 179 -7.14 -9.94 -3.29
N LEU A 180 -7.55 -10.95 -4.02
CA LEU A 180 -7.13 -12.33 -3.73
C LEU A 180 -5.62 -12.52 -3.92
N ALA A 181 -5.06 -11.91 -4.96
CA ALA A 181 -3.65 -12.02 -5.28
C ALA A 181 -2.71 -11.40 -4.23
N GLY A 182 -3.19 -10.41 -3.47
CA GLY A 182 -2.41 -9.74 -2.44
C GLY A 182 -2.24 -10.51 -1.13
N TYR A 183 -3.11 -11.49 -0.82
CA TYR A 183 -3.07 -12.22 0.45
C TYR A 183 -1.76 -12.95 0.69
N LEU A 184 -1.38 -13.85 -0.22
CA LEU A 184 -0.18 -14.67 -0.03
C LEU A 184 1.10 -13.82 0.01
N PRO A 185 1.32 -12.84 -0.91
CA PRO A 185 2.46 -11.94 -0.83
C PRO A 185 2.51 -11.14 0.48
N GLY A 186 1.38 -10.61 0.95
CA GLY A 186 1.30 -9.87 2.20
C GLY A 186 1.62 -10.73 3.43
N ILE A 187 1.09 -11.96 3.47
CA ILE A 187 1.41 -12.94 4.53
C ILE A 187 2.89 -13.32 4.47
N LEU A 188 3.44 -13.60 3.29
CA LEU A 188 4.86 -13.94 3.13
C LEU A 188 5.77 -12.81 3.59
N MET A 189 5.45 -11.55 3.28
CA MET A 189 6.17 -10.39 3.78
C MET A 189 6.15 -10.34 5.31
N GLY A 190 4.97 -10.51 5.92
CA GLY A 190 4.83 -10.55 7.37
C GLY A 190 5.63 -11.68 8.01
N LEU A 191 5.56 -12.90 7.45
CA LEU A 191 6.32 -14.05 7.93
C LEU A 191 7.84 -13.83 7.79
N GLY A 192 8.30 -13.27 6.68
CA GLY A 192 9.71 -12.92 6.48
C GLY A 192 10.23 -11.95 7.58
N ILE A 193 9.43 -10.92 7.87
CA ILE A 193 9.75 -9.97 8.95
C ILE A 193 9.71 -10.66 10.32
N MET A 194 8.73 -11.55 10.57
CA MET A 194 8.66 -12.32 11.83
C MET A 194 9.87 -13.21 12.03
N VAL A 195 10.37 -13.86 10.98
CA VAL A 195 11.58 -14.70 11.06
C VAL A 195 12.78 -13.85 11.49
N VAL A 196 13.00 -12.71 10.84
CA VAL A 196 14.12 -11.81 11.19
C VAL A 196 13.95 -11.24 12.59
N ALA A 197 12.74 -10.78 12.94
CA ALA A 197 12.44 -10.29 14.27
C ALA A 197 12.69 -11.37 15.34
N GLY A 198 12.27 -12.60 15.08
CA GLY A 198 12.51 -13.74 15.97
C GLY A 198 14.00 -14.06 16.15
N ILE A 199 14.79 -14.03 15.09
CA ILE A 199 16.26 -14.24 15.16
C ILE A 199 16.92 -13.17 16.03
N ILE A 200 16.54 -11.89 15.83
CA ILE A 200 17.08 -10.79 16.65
C ILE A 200 16.64 -10.93 18.11
N ALA A 201 15.38 -11.24 18.36
CA ALA A 201 14.82 -11.46 19.67
C ALA A 201 15.53 -12.60 20.44
N TYR A 202 15.76 -13.72 19.74
CA TYR A 202 16.49 -14.87 20.30
C TYR A 202 17.93 -14.50 20.67
N ARG A 203 18.65 -13.80 19.78
CA ARG A 203 20.02 -13.35 20.05
C ARG A 203 20.11 -12.36 21.22
N LYS A 204 19.11 -11.48 21.35
CA LYS A 204 19.02 -10.51 22.45
C LYS A 204 18.42 -11.10 23.73
N LYS A 205 18.04 -12.38 23.74
CA LYS A 205 17.40 -13.06 24.87
C LYS A 205 16.18 -12.31 25.41
N LEU A 206 15.33 -11.79 24.48
CA LEU A 206 14.13 -11.06 24.86
C LEU A 206 13.13 -11.97 25.57
N PRO A 207 12.32 -11.42 26.49
CA PRO A 207 11.39 -12.21 27.28
C PRO A 207 10.36 -12.92 26.39
N VAL A 208 9.98 -14.11 26.82
CA VAL A 208 8.86 -14.88 26.29
C VAL A 208 7.62 -14.53 27.11
N ASN A 209 6.50 -14.30 26.47
CA ASN A 209 5.26 -14.01 27.19
C ASN A 209 4.78 -15.23 27.99
N GLU A 210 4.13 -14.96 29.11
CA GLU A 210 3.42 -15.99 29.89
C GLU A 210 2.24 -16.58 29.06
N ARG A 211 1.76 -17.73 29.51
CA ARG A 211 0.58 -18.34 28.89
C ARG A 211 -0.63 -17.43 29.07
N VAL A 212 -1.25 -17.03 27.95
CA VAL A 212 -2.54 -16.36 28.02
C VAL A 212 -3.58 -17.40 28.48
N PRO A 213 -4.29 -17.17 29.57
CA PRO A 213 -5.37 -18.06 30.00
C PRO A 213 -6.42 -18.23 28.91
N LEU A 214 -7.01 -19.44 28.82
CA LEU A 214 -7.95 -19.77 27.74
C LEU A 214 -9.18 -18.83 27.73
N ASN A 215 -9.67 -18.44 28.90
CA ASN A 215 -10.78 -17.48 29.02
C ASN A 215 -10.44 -16.11 28.43
N VAL A 216 -9.19 -15.61 28.61
CA VAL A 216 -8.71 -14.36 28.03
C VAL A 216 -8.53 -14.51 26.51
N ALA A 217 -8.00 -15.66 26.07
CA ALA A 217 -7.84 -15.96 24.65
C ALA A 217 -9.19 -16.00 23.90
N VAL A 218 -10.17 -16.69 24.48
CA VAL A 218 -11.54 -16.73 23.93
C VAL A 218 -12.17 -15.34 23.93
N GLY A 219 -12.00 -14.55 25.01
CA GLY A 219 -12.47 -13.17 25.08
C GLY A 219 -11.87 -12.27 23.99
N ALA A 220 -10.56 -12.36 23.77
CA ALA A 220 -9.87 -11.61 22.72
C ALA A 220 -10.36 -12.02 21.32
N PHE A 221 -10.56 -13.32 21.07
CA PHE A 221 -11.10 -13.83 19.82
C PHE A 221 -12.52 -13.31 19.56
N LEU A 222 -13.41 -13.40 20.55
CA LEU A 222 -14.80 -12.91 20.43
C LEU A 222 -14.87 -11.39 20.18
N GLN A 223 -13.97 -10.62 20.78
CA GLN A 223 -13.90 -9.18 20.53
C GLN A 223 -13.36 -8.83 19.14
N ALA A 224 -12.49 -9.66 18.58
CA ALA A 224 -11.90 -9.45 17.27
C ALA A 224 -12.76 -10.03 16.12
N ILE A 225 -13.68 -10.96 16.40
CA ILE A 225 -14.48 -11.61 15.36
C ILE A 225 -15.36 -10.62 14.59
N LEU A 226 -15.88 -9.60 15.26
CA LEU A 226 -16.71 -8.57 14.62
C LEU A 226 -15.91 -7.72 13.64
N PRO A 227 -14.73 -7.13 13.99
CA PRO A 227 -13.90 -6.45 13.00
C PRO A 227 -13.43 -7.36 11.86
N LEU A 228 -13.05 -8.60 12.16
CA LEU A 228 -12.59 -9.55 11.16
C LEU A 228 -13.72 -10.01 10.23
N SER A 229 -14.96 -10.11 10.71
CA SER A 229 -16.09 -10.47 9.86
C SER A 229 -16.35 -9.42 8.76
N LEU A 230 -15.97 -8.16 8.96
CA LEU A 230 -16.02 -7.16 7.91
C LEU A 230 -15.19 -7.57 6.68
N ILE A 231 -13.95 -8.04 6.91
CA ILE A 231 -13.09 -8.52 5.82
C ILE A 231 -13.77 -9.67 5.09
N VAL A 232 -14.32 -10.63 5.85
CA VAL A 232 -14.98 -11.81 5.27
C VAL A 232 -16.22 -11.40 4.46
N ILE A 233 -17.04 -10.48 4.97
CA ILE A 233 -18.24 -10.00 4.31
C ILE A 233 -17.88 -9.26 3.02
N VAL A 234 -16.97 -8.29 3.11
CA VAL A 234 -16.60 -7.43 1.97
C VAL A 234 -15.87 -8.25 0.90
N ILE A 235 -14.77 -8.91 1.26
CA ILE A 235 -13.97 -9.67 0.29
C ILE A 235 -14.74 -10.88 -0.22
N GLY A 236 -15.40 -11.63 0.67
CA GLY A 236 -16.20 -12.80 0.29
C GLY A 236 -17.34 -12.45 -0.66
N GLY A 237 -18.01 -11.31 -0.46
CA GLY A 237 -19.06 -10.83 -1.34
C GLY A 237 -18.54 -10.36 -2.70
N ILE A 238 -17.40 -9.64 -2.73
CA ILE A 238 -16.76 -9.20 -3.98
C ILE A 238 -16.27 -10.43 -4.79
N VAL A 239 -15.63 -11.39 -4.14
CA VAL A 239 -15.11 -12.61 -4.79
C VAL A 239 -16.24 -13.48 -5.36
N LYS A 240 -17.36 -13.59 -4.62
CA LYS A 240 -18.54 -14.31 -5.11
C LYS A 240 -19.35 -13.54 -6.16
N GLY A 241 -18.97 -12.30 -6.47
CA GLY A 241 -19.71 -11.44 -7.40
C GLY A 241 -21.07 -10.98 -6.89
N THR A 242 -21.33 -11.09 -5.58
CA THR A 242 -22.59 -10.65 -4.97
C THR A 242 -22.70 -9.14 -5.01
N PHE A 243 -21.59 -8.45 -4.90
CA PHE A 243 -21.49 -6.99 -5.03
C PHE A 243 -20.11 -6.56 -5.58
N THR A 244 -20.11 -5.37 -6.14
CA THR A 244 -18.91 -4.71 -6.67
C THR A 244 -18.01 -4.21 -5.53
N ALA A 245 -16.77 -3.81 -5.86
CA ALA A 245 -15.87 -3.19 -4.90
C ALA A 245 -16.46 -1.90 -4.29
N THR A 246 -17.23 -1.13 -5.09
CA THR A 246 -17.91 0.09 -4.63
C THR A 246 -19.01 -0.22 -3.62
N GLU A 247 -19.89 -1.17 -3.93
CA GLU A 247 -20.93 -1.60 -3.00
C GLU A 247 -20.34 -2.21 -1.73
N GLY A 248 -19.30 -3.05 -1.86
CA GLY A 248 -18.57 -3.61 -0.72
C GLY A 248 -17.94 -2.54 0.17
N SER A 249 -17.42 -1.47 -0.41
CA SER A 249 -16.86 -0.34 0.36
C SER A 249 -17.95 0.45 1.11
N ALA A 250 -19.12 0.64 0.52
CA ALA A 250 -20.28 1.25 1.20
C ALA A 250 -20.74 0.38 2.38
N ILE A 251 -20.82 -0.95 2.20
CA ILE A 251 -21.12 -1.90 3.29
C ILE A 251 -20.07 -1.78 4.39
N ALA A 252 -18.77 -1.64 4.03
CA ALA A 252 -17.70 -1.45 5.00
C ALA A 252 -17.91 -0.20 5.86
N VAL A 253 -18.34 0.93 5.28
CA VAL A 253 -18.63 2.16 6.02
C VAL A 253 -19.78 1.95 7.01
N VAL A 254 -20.90 1.40 6.53
CA VAL A 254 -22.08 1.18 7.37
C VAL A 254 -21.76 0.24 8.54
N TYR A 255 -21.06 -0.85 8.24
CA TYR A 255 -20.64 -1.82 9.25
C TYR A 255 -19.65 -1.23 10.26
N ALA A 256 -18.65 -0.48 9.78
CA ALA A 256 -17.68 0.21 10.65
C ALA A 256 -18.36 1.23 11.57
N LEU A 257 -19.31 2.02 11.04
CA LEU A 257 -20.11 2.96 11.84
C LEU A 257 -20.94 2.22 12.90
N PHE A 258 -21.60 1.13 12.52
CA PHE A 258 -22.37 0.32 13.46
C PHE A 258 -21.49 -0.20 14.60
N LEU A 259 -20.33 -0.76 14.29
CA LEU A 259 -19.40 -1.24 15.31
C LEU A 259 -18.90 -0.11 16.20
N ALA A 260 -18.44 1.00 15.63
CA ALA A 260 -17.79 2.06 16.36
C ALA A 260 -18.74 2.89 17.23
N VAL A 261 -19.96 3.14 16.75
CA VAL A 261 -20.96 4.00 17.43
C VAL A 261 -21.89 3.19 18.32
N VAL A 262 -22.43 2.05 17.83
CA VAL A 262 -23.46 1.28 18.53
C VAL A 262 -22.87 0.21 19.43
N VAL A 263 -22.00 -0.63 18.90
CA VAL A 263 -21.44 -1.79 19.61
C VAL A 263 -20.37 -1.38 20.60
N TYR A 264 -19.35 -0.65 20.12
CA TYR A 264 -18.19 -0.28 20.94
C TYR A 264 -18.37 1.05 21.66
N ARG A 265 -19.23 1.93 21.12
CA ARG A 265 -19.52 3.27 21.68
C ARG A 265 -18.27 4.14 21.90
N GLU A 266 -17.24 3.90 21.10
CA GLU A 266 -15.97 4.65 21.14
C GLU A 266 -16.08 5.99 20.42
N ILE A 267 -16.90 6.06 19.34
CA ILE A 267 -17.16 7.26 18.57
C ILE A 267 -18.50 7.85 19.00
N LYS A 268 -18.49 9.11 19.43
CA LYS A 268 -19.69 9.89 19.71
C LYS A 268 -20.18 10.56 18.43
N LEU A 269 -21.49 10.76 18.29
CA LEU A 269 -22.08 11.41 17.11
C LEU A 269 -21.46 12.77 16.80
N LYS A 270 -21.02 13.51 17.82
CA LYS A 270 -20.34 14.82 17.69
C LYS A 270 -18.95 14.70 17.04
N ASP A 271 -18.33 13.54 17.03
CA ASP A 271 -17.00 13.31 16.49
C ASP A 271 -17.07 12.96 14.98
N LEU A 272 -18.23 12.52 14.50
CA LEU A 272 -18.45 12.13 13.11
C LEU A 272 -18.13 13.21 12.09
N PRO A 273 -18.56 14.49 12.26
CA PRO A 273 -18.24 15.54 11.27
C PRO A 273 -16.74 15.71 11.04
N LYS A 274 -15.94 15.57 12.11
CA LYS A 274 -14.47 15.64 11.99
C LYS A 274 -13.90 14.44 11.26
N ILE A 275 -14.42 13.23 11.50
CA ILE A 275 -13.99 12.01 10.81
C ILE A 275 -14.32 12.11 9.31
N PHE A 276 -15.52 12.57 8.97
CA PHE A 276 -15.91 12.82 7.59
C PHE A 276 -15.00 13.85 6.92
N LEU A 277 -14.76 14.99 7.57
CA LEU A 277 -13.90 16.03 7.03
C LEU A 277 -12.47 15.53 6.77
N ASP A 278 -11.86 14.84 7.73
CA ASP A 278 -10.51 14.28 7.60
C ASP A 278 -10.45 13.26 6.43
N SER A 279 -11.51 12.46 6.28
CA SER A 279 -11.64 11.49 5.18
C SER A 279 -11.82 12.18 3.83
N MET A 280 -12.63 13.24 3.76
CA MET A 280 -12.84 14.03 2.54
C MET A 280 -11.55 14.73 2.09
N VAL A 281 -10.78 15.29 3.01
CA VAL A 281 -9.48 15.92 2.70
C VAL A 281 -8.53 14.88 2.10
N THR A 282 -8.40 13.73 2.75
CA THR A 282 -7.56 12.65 2.23
C THR A 282 -8.01 12.19 0.84
N ASN A 283 -9.32 12.00 0.66
CA ASN A 283 -9.88 11.60 -0.62
C ASN A 283 -9.64 12.66 -1.72
N ALA A 284 -9.81 13.94 -1.41
CA ALA A 284 -9.59 15.03 -2.37
C ALA A 284 -8.15 15.06 -2.89
N ILE A 285 -7.17 14.82 -2.01
CA ILE A 285 -5.75 14.70 -2.39
C ILE A 285 -5.55 13.53 -3.36
N VAL A 286 -6.12 12.37 -3.06
CA VAL A 286 -5.99 11.17 -3.92
C VAL A 286 -6.68 11.38 -5.26
N MET A 287 -7.88 11.97 -5.29
CA MET A 287 -8.62 12.27 -6.52
C MET A 287 -7.86 13.27 -7.41
N LEU A 288 -7.31 14.34 -6.82
CA LEU A 288 -6.48 15.28 -7.57
C LEU A 288 -5.24 14.60 -8.17
N LEU A 289 -4.61 13.71 -7.41
CA LEU A 289 -3.47 12.91 -7.86
C LEU A 289 -3.85 12.04 -9.06
N ILE A 290 -4.96 11.33 -9.00
CA ILE A 290 -5.46 10.46 -10.09
C ILE A 290 -5.75 11.29 -11.34
N GLY A 291 -6.44 12.43 -11.20
CA GLY A 291 -6.73 13.31 -12.31
C GLY A 291 -5.46 13.81 -12.99
N CYS A 292 -4.52 14.40 -12.24
CA CYS A 292 -3.25 14.89 -12.77
C CYS A 292 -2.44 13.78 -13.44
N SER A 293 -2.38 12.58 -12.82
CA SER A 293 -1.63 11.44 -13.35
C SER A 293 -2.24 10.88 -14.63
N SER A 294 -3.56 10.92 -14.79
CA SER A 294 -4.21 10.53 -16.04
C SER A 294 -3.87 11.50 -17.17
N GLY A 295 -3.84 12.81 -16.90
CA GLY A 295 -3.31 13.78 -17.83
C GLY A 295 -1.87 13.49 -18.25
N MET A 296 -1.01 13.16 -17.27
CA MET A 296 0.39 12.78 -17.50
C MET A 296 0.48 11.48 -18.34
N SER A 297 -0.32 10.46 -18.03
CA SER A 297 -0.35 9.21 -18.80
C SER A 297 -0.72 9.46 -20.25
N TRP A 298 -1.70 10.33 -20.50
CA TRP A 298 -2.04 10.73 -21.86
C TRP A 298 -0.89 11.50 -22.55
N ALA A 299 -0.25 12.43 -21.86
CA ALA A 299 0.89 13.17 -22.41
C ALA A 299 2.06 12.23 -22.76
N MET A 300 2.35 11.25 -21.91
CA MET A 300 3.35 10.21 -22.16
C MET A 300 3.00 9.37 -23.39
N ALA A 301 1.75 8.93 -23.50
CA ALA A 301 1.30 8.15 -24.66
C ALA A 301 1.34 8.96 -25.95
N ASN A 302 0.96 10.26 -25.91
CA ASN A 302 1.00 11.16 -27.05
C ASN A 302 2.43 11.44 -27.55
N ALA A 303 3.42 11.41 -26.64
CA ALA A 303 4.83 11.60 -26.94
C ALA A 303 5.61 10.28 -27.12
N ASP A 304 4.91 9.14 -27.18
CA ASP A 304 5.45 7.77 -27.30
C ASP A 304 6.56 7.44 -26.27
N ILE A 305 6.45 8.05 -25.09
CA ILE A 305 7.42 7.83 -23.99
C ILE A 305 7.47 6.37 -23.56
N PRO A 306 6.33 5.65 -23.38
CA PRO A 306 6.37 4.23 -23.02
C PRO A 306 7.11 3.38 -24.06
N GLY A 307 6.91 3.61 -25.37
CA GLY A 307 7.61 2.89 -26.45
C GLY A 307 9.13 3.11 -26.39
N ILE A 308 9.56 4.35 -26.21
CA ILE A 308 10.99 4.68 -26.09
C ILE A 308 11.65 3.99 -24.88
N ILE A 309 10.93 3.96 -23.74
CA ILE A 309 11.43 3.29 -22.54
C ILE A 309 11.45 1.77 -22.75
N GLU A 310 10.41 1.22 -23.42
CA GLU A 310 10.36 -0.20 -23.79
C GLU A 310 11.56 -0.57 -24.67
N ASP A 311 11.82 0.17 -25.75
CA ASP A 311 12.95 -0.05 -26.65
C ASP A 311 14.29 0.03 -25.89
N ALA A 312 14.44 1.01 -25.02
CA ALA A 312 15.66 1.16 -24.20
C ALA A 312 15.87 -0.02 -23.26
N ILE A 313 14.81 -0.52 -22.62
CA ILE A 313 14.87 -1.68 -21.72
C ILE A 313 15.13 -2.97 -22.52
N LEU A 314 14.45 -3.17 -23.65
CA LEU A 314 14.64 -4.34 -24.52
C LEU A 314 16.01 -4.36 -25.20
N ALA A 315 16.62 -3.18 -25.43
CA ALA A 315 17.98 -3.06 -25.92
C ALA A 315 19.02 -3.52 -24.86
N LEU A 316 18.69 -3.39 -23.56
CA LEU A 316 19.57 -3.90 -22.49
C LEU A 316 19.58 -5.44 -22.44
N SER A 317 18.41 -6.06 -22.64
CA SER A 317 18.28 -7.52 -22.63
C SER A 317 16.91 -7.95 -23.17
N GLN A 318 16.88 -9.12 -23.82
CA GLN A 318 15.63 -9.80 -24.19
C GLN A 318 15.23 -10.87 -23.14
N ASN A 319 16.00 -11.01 -22.07
CA ASN A 319 15.74 -11.99 -21.04
C ASN A 319 14.71 -11.43 -20.04
N LYS A 320 13.54 -12.09 -19.94
CA LYS A 320 12.45 -11.75 -19.02
C LYS A 320 12.93 -11.50 -17.57
N VAL A 321 13.86 -12.31 -17.08
CA VAL A 321 14.39 -12.19 -15.70
C VAL A 321 15.13 -10.86 -15.52
N ILE A 322 15.98 -10.49 -16.48
CA ILE A 322 16.77 -9.25 -16.42
C ILE A 322 15.83 -8.04 -16.49
N ILE A 323 14.83 -8.08 -17.38
CA ILE A 323 13.87 -6.98 -17.53
C ILE A 323 13.06 -6.79 -16.25
N LEU A 324 12.53 -7.87 -15.66
CA LEU A 324 11.77 -7.79 -14.41
C LEU A 324 12.63 -7.31 -13.23
N LEU A 325 13.90 -7.69 -13.17
CA LEU A 325 14.85 -7.15 -12.18
C LEU A 325 15.13 -5.67 -12.39
N THR A 326 15.27 -5.23 -13.65
CA THR A 326 15.45 -3.82 -13.99
C THR A 326 14.24 -3.00 -13.60
N ILE A 327 13.03 -3.47 -13.90
CA ILE A 327 11.78 -2.82 -13.48
C ILE A 327 11.70 -2.74 -11.95
N ASN A 328 12.00 -3.84 -11.25
CA ASN A 328 12.02 -3.85 -9.79
C ASN A 328 13.03 -2.87 -9.21
N LEU A 329 14.21 -2.76 -9.80
CA LEU A 329 15.25 -1.82 -9.35
C LEU A 329 14.78 -0.36 -9.55
N ILE A 330 14.22 -0.04 -10.71
CA ILE A 330 13.69 1.30 -10.99
C ILE A 330 12.56 1.65 -10.03
N LEU A 331 11.59 0.74 -9.83
CA LEU A 331 10.49 0.95 -8.91
C LEU A 331 10.95 1.13 -7.46
N LEU A 332 11.98 0.39 -7.05
CA LEU A 332 12.56 0.54 -5.72
C LEU A 332 13.20 1.92 -5.53
N ILE A 333 13.98 2.37 -6.53
CA ILE A 333 14.58 3.71 -6.50
C ILE A 333 13.49 4.79 -6.47
N VAL A 334 12.47 4.67 -7.32
CA VAL A 334 11.33 5.59 -7.36
C VAL A 334 10.62 5.63 -6.00
N GLY A 335 10.37 4.47 -5.40
CA GLY A 335 9.70 4.34 -4.11
C GLY A 335 10.46 4.99 -2.95
N PHE A 336 11.78 5.22 -3.08
CA PHE A 336 12.55 5.97 -2.08
C PHE A 336 12.19 7.45 -2.02
N PHE A 337 11.74 8.03 -3.14
CA PHE A 337 11.54 9.47 -3.30
C PHE A 337 10.08 9.88 -3.34
N MET A 338 9.17 8.97 -3.66
CA MET A 338 7.75 9.28 -3.80
C MET A 338 6.86 8.24 -3.12
N ASP A 339 5.68 8.68 -2.75
CA ASP A 339 4.69 7.80 -2.11
C ASP A 339 4.10 6.80 -3.13
N MET A 340 3.46 5.77 -2.63
CA MET A 340 2.98 4.63 -3.39
C MET A 340 1.95 5.01 -4.46
N THR A 341 0.97 5.83 -4.13
CA THR A 341 -0.12 6.20 -5.06
C THR A 341 0.39 6.90 -6.32
N PRO A 342 1.20 7.98 -6.23
CA PRO A 342 1.75 8.61 -7.43
C PRO A 342 2.69 7.68 -8.20
N ALA A 343 3.47 6.84 -7.52
CA ALA A 343 4.33 5.89 -8.22
C ALA A 343 3.53 4.88 -9.08
N ILE A 344 2.44 4.34 -8.55
CA ILE A 344 1.56 3.45 -9.32
C ILE A 344 0.95 4.17 -10.52
N LEU A 345 0.44 5.38 -10.31
CA LEU A 345 -0.24 6.14 -11.35
C LEU A 345 0.70 6.53 -12.51
N ILE A 346 1.97 6.81 -12.22
CA ILE A 346 2.97 7.23 -13.22
C ILE A 346 3.58 6.02 -13.92
N PHE A 347 3.98 5.00 -13.17
CA PHE A 347 4.81 3.92 -13.69
C PHE A 347 4.04 2.70 -14.19
N THR A 348 2.76 2.53 -13.81
CA THR A 348 1.92 1.46 -14.38
C THR A 348 1.77 1.59 -15.90
N PRO A 349 1.41 2.75 -16.47
CA PRO A 349 1.29 2.89 -17.92
C PRO A 349 2.61 2.69 -18.68
N ILE A 350 3.74 2.85 -18.01
CA ILE A 350 5.07 2.66 -18.59
C ILE A 350 5.46 1.18 -18.57
N PHE A 351 5.37 0.53 -17.42
CA PHE A 351 5.93 -0.80 -17.23
C PHE A 351 4.96 -1.96 -17.46
N LEU A 352 3.64 -1.72 -17.32
CA LEU A 352 2.66 -2.79 -17.55
C LEU A 352 2.67 -3.30 -19.01
N PRO A 353 2.70 -2.45 -20.05
CA PRO A 353 2.82 -2.93 -21.44
C PRO A 353 4.08 -3.78 -21.66
N ILE A 354 5.22 -3.34 -21.11
CA ILE A 354 6.50 -4.07 -21.19
C ILE A 354 6.38 -5.45 -20.50
N ALA A 355 5.76 -5.50 -19.33
CA ALA A 355 5.55 -6.75 -18.61
C ALA A 355 4.61 -7.70 -19.38
N GLN A 356 3.54 -7.15 -19.99
CA GLN A 356 2.59 -7.92 -20.78
C GLN A 356 3.22 -8.47 -22.07
N SER A 357 4.10 -7.72 -22.74
CA SER A 357 4.83 -8.21 -23.92
C SER A 357 5.73 -9.42 -23.58
N LEU A 358 6.16 -9.53 -22.32
CA LEU A 358 6.91 -10.68 -21.79
C LEU A 358 6.01 -11.81 -21.25
N GLY A 359 4.69 -11.73 -21.42
CA GLY A 359 3.73 -12.71 -20.93
C GLY A 359 3.58 -12.68 -19.40
N VAL A 360 3.70 -11.49 -18.77
CA VAL A 360 3.39 -11.30 -17.35
C VAL A 360 1.92 -10.94 -17.21
N ASP A 361 1.23 -11.63 -16.34
CA ASP A 361 -0.18 -11.37 -16.05
C ASP A 361 -0.36 -10.01 -15.36
N PRO A 362 -1.36 -9.17 -15.75
CA PRO A 362 -1.59 -7.85 -15.16
C PRO A 362 -1.85 -7.87 -13.65
N VAL A 363 -2.54 -8.89 -13.13
CA VAL A 363 -2.79 -9.04 -11.68
C VAL A 363 -1.48 -9.34 -10.95
N HIS A 364 -0.67 -10.23 -11.50
CA HIS A 364 0.65 -10.56 -10.94
C HIS A 364 1.58 -9.34 -10.93
N PHE A 365 1.62 -8.58 -12.05
CA PHE A 365 2.39 -7.36 -12.15
C PHE A 365 1.96 -6.31 -11.13
N GLY A 366 0.65 -6.12 -10.94
CA GLY A 366 0.11 -5.18 -9.96
C GLY A 366 0.51 -5.52 -8.52
N VAL A 367 0.53 -6.81 -8.19
CA VAL A 367 1.00 -7.28 -6.87
C VAL A 367 2.51 -7.07 -6.71
N MET A 368 3.31 -7.42 -7.73
CA MET A 368 4.75 -7.21 -7.74
C MET A 368 5.11 -5.73 -7.55
N MET A 369 4.46 -4.84 -8.31
CA MET A 369 4.66 -3.39 -8.23
C MET A 369 4.27 -2.84 -6.86
N THR A 370 3.10 -3.22 -6.34
CA THR A 370 2.63 -2.81 -5.01
C THR A 370 3.58 -3.29 -3.92
N PHE A 371 4.05 -4.54 -3.99
CA PHE A 371 5.01 -5.08 -3.04
C PHE A 371 6.33 -4.28 -3.05
N ASN A 372 6.85 -3.99 -4.24
CA ASN A 372 8.07 -3.22 -4.41
C ASN A 372 7.95 -1.83 -3.78
N LEU A 373 6.86 -1.12 -4.07
CA LEU A 373 6.61 0.21 -3.53
C LEU A 373 6.34 0.20 -2.00
N CYS A 374 5.80 -0.90 -1.46
CA CYS A 374 5.73 -1.13 -0.01
C CYS A 374 7.11 -1.08 0.66
N MET A 375 8.16 -1.54 -0.02
CA MET A 375 9.52 -1.40 0.48
C MET A 375 10.00 0.05 0.40
N GLY A 376 9.64 0.78 -0.65
CA GLY A 376 9.99 2.18 -0.84
C GLY A 376 9.54 3.07 0.33
N ILE A 377 8.28 2.95 0.76
CA ILE A 377 7.72 3.79 1.84
C ILE A 377 8.32 3.56 3.23
N VAL A 378 9.11 2.52 3.41
CA VAL A 378 9.84 2.24 4.66
C VAL A 378 11.35 2.46 4.53
N THR A 379 11.82 2.92 3.37
CA THR A 379 13.26 3.09 3.06
C THR A 379 13.64 4.57 2.97
N PRO A 380 14.81 4.99 3.52
CA PRO A 380 15.30 6.36 3.32
C PRO A 380 15.52 6.67 1.83
N PRO A 381 15.50 7.94 1.38
CA PRO A 381 15.50 9.19 2.16
C PRO A 381 14.11 9.69 2.56
N VAL A 382 13.04 9.39 1.84
CA VAL A 382 11.72 9.98 2.12
C VAL A 382 10.86 9.08 3.01
N GLY A 383 10.71 7.80 2.71
CA GLY A 383 10.02 6.77 3.50
C GLY A 383 8.91 7.24 4.45
N SER A 384 7.71 7.51 3.96
CA SER A 384 6.62 8.10 4.77
C SER A 384 6.33 7.30 6.05
N CYS A 385 6.30 5.97 5.96
CA CYS A 385 6.11 5.11 7.13
C CYS A 385 7.33 5.05 8.05
N LEU A 386 8.54 5.22 7.50
CA LEU A 386 9.77 5.26 8.29
C LEU A 386 9.77 6.43 9.27
N PHE A 387 9.45 7.63 8.79
CA PHE A 387 9.40 8.82 9.64
C PHE A 387 8.26 8.78 10.66
N VAL A 388 7.07 8.32 10.25
CA VAL A 388 5.94 8.15 11.17
C VAL A 388 6.28 7.14 12.26
N GLY A 389 6.86 5.99 11.91
CA GLY A 389 7.26 4.97 12.88
C GLY A 389 8.35 5.46 13.83
N CYS A 390 9.34 6.23 13.35
CA CYS A 390 10.34 6.87 14.20
C CYS A 390 9.72 7.88 15.16
N SER A 391 8.79 8.71 14.69
CA SER A 391 8.08 9.70 15.50
C SER A 391 7.24 9.05 16.60
N VAL A 392 6.45 8.04 16.25
CA VAL A 392 5.61 7.27 17.18
C VAL A 392 6.44 6.50 18.19
N GLY A 393 7.54 5.87 17.74
CA GLY A 393 8.51 5.17 18.59
C GLY A 393 9.34 6.09 19.47
N LYS A 394 9.31 7.41 19.19
CA LYS A 394 10.17 8.43 19.84
C LYS A 394 11.66 8.08 19.75
N VAL A 395 12.09 7.63 18.58
CA VAL A 395 13.46 7.21 18.29
C VAL A 395 14.04 7.99 17.13
N ARG A 396 15.38 8.08 17.08
CA ARG A 396 16.08 8.67 15.95
C ARG A 396 16.26 7.64 14.84
N LEU A 397 16.30 8.08 13.61
CA LEU A 397 16.51 7.21 12.43
C LEU A 397 17.77 6.33 12.57
N ALA A 398 18.86 6.91 13.06
CA ALA A 398 20.12 6.19 13.28
C ALA A 398 19.99 4.98 14.24
N GLN A 399 19.01 4.96 15.14
CA GLN A 399 18.76 3.85 16.07
C GLN A 399 17.95 2.73 15.40
N VAL A 400 17.16 3.06 14.35
CA VAL A 400 16.27 2.15 13.67
C VAL A 400 16.97 1.42 12.52
N ILE A 401 17.80 2.13 11.74
CA ILE A 401 18.47 1.61 10.53
C ILE A 401 19.20 0.28 10.75
N PRO A 402 20.00 0.08 11.82
CA PRO A 402 20.70 -1.20 12.02
C PRO A 402 19.77 -2.41 12.12
N TYR A 403 18.54 -2.22 12.62
CA TYR A 403 17.53 -3.28 12.70
C TYR A 403 16.70 -3.41 11.42
N MET A 404 16.58 -2.33 10.64
CA MET A 404 15.90 -2.37 9.34
C MET A 404 16.69 -3.14 8.28
N LEU A 405 18.02 -3.06 8.29
CA LEU A 405 18.86 -3.72 7.28
C LEU A 405 18.54 -5.22 7.11
N PRO A 406 18.53 -6.06 8.15
CA PRO A 406 18.15 -7.46 7.98
C PRO A 406 16.67 -7.65 7.59
N MET A 407 15.77 -6.73 7.95
CA MET A 407 14.37 -6.77 7.53
C MET A 407 14.23 -6.45 6.05
N TYR A 408 15.00 -5.48 5.52
CA TYR A 408 15.06 -5.21 4.06
C TYR A 408 15.51 -6.45 3.28
N ILE A 409 16.49 -7.20 3.78
CA ILE A 409 16.93 -8.44 3.13
C ILE A 409 15.77 -9.44 3.04
N ALA A 410 15.01 -9.64 4.12
CA ALA A 410 13.85 -10.50 4.10
C ALA A 410 12.77 -10.02 3.11
N MET A 411 12.52 -8.71 3.06
CA MET A 411 11.56 -8.11 2.13
C MET A 411 12.03 -8.27 0.67
N ILE A 412 13.32 -8.06 0.38
CA ILE A 412 13.90 -8.25 -0.96
C ILE A 412 13.77 -9.72 -1.38
N ILE A 413 14.11 -10.66 -0.51
CA ILE A 413 13.96 -12.10 -0.80
C ILE A 413 12.49 -12.40 -1.11
N THR A 414 11.56 -11.90 -0.33
CA THR A 414 10.13 -12.11 -0.56
C THR A 414 9.66 -11.45 -1.85
N LEU A 415 10.14 -10.24 -2.17
CA LEU A 415 9.86 -9.57 -3.44
C LEU A 415 10.32 -10.41 -4.64
N LEU A 416 11.54 -10.95 -4.57
CA LEU A 416 12.06 -11.81 -5.65
C LEU A 416 11.25 -13.10 -5.79
N LEU A 417 10.85 -13.72 -4.68
CA LEU A 417 9.96 -14.89 -4.71
C LEU A 417 8.63 -14.54 -5.37
N VAL A 418 8.01 -13.43 -5.01
CA VAL A 418 6.76 -12.96 -5.61
C VAL A 418 6.96 -12.64 -7.10
N THR A 419 8.05 -11.98 -7.47
CA THR A 419 8.35 -11.62 -8.87
C THR A 419 8.50 -12.83 -9.78
N PHE A 420 9.23 -13.87 -9.33
CA PHE A 420 9.58 -15.01 -10.18
C PHE A 420 8.69 -16.24 -10.02
N ILE A 421 7.81 -16.25 -9.02
CA ILE A 421 6.85 -17.35 -8.79
C ILE A 421 5.42 -16.77 -8.90
N PRO A 422 4.85 -16.67 -10.13
CA PRO A 422 3.52 -16.08 -10.33
C PRO A 422 2.41 -16.76 -9.52
N GLN A 423 2.57 -18.05 -9.21
CA GLN A 423 1.62 -18.82 -8.40
C GLN A 423 1.41 -18.19 -7.01
N ILE A 424 2.41 -17.52 -6.44
CA ILE A 424 2.25 -16.84 -5.14
C ILE A 424 1.15 -15.77 -5.22
N SER A 425 1.04 -15.06 -6.34
CA SER A 425 0.00 -14.06 -6.56
C SER A 425 -1.27 -14.66 -7.18
N LEU A 426 -1.14 -15.57 -8.15
CA LEU A 426 -2.25 -16.03 -8.96
C LEU A 426 -2.99 -17.24 -8.39
N TYR A 427 -2.43 -17.96 -7.42
CA TYR A 427 -3.03 -19.17 -6.86
C TYR A 427 -4.44 -18.97 -6.30
N LEU A 428 -4.63 -17.95 -5.45
CA LEU A 428 -5.94 -17.68 -4.88
C LEU A 428 -6.97 -17.17 -5.90
N PRO A 429 -6.64 -16.23 -6.81
CA PRO A 429 -7.53 -15.87 -7.91
C PRO A 429 -7.94 -17.05 -8.78
N GLN A 430 -7.01 -17.92 -9.14
CA GLN A 430 -7.30 -19.14 -9.92
C GLN A 430 -8.22 -20.10 -9.17
N LEU A 431 -7.92 -20.37 -7.89
CA LEU A 431 -8.67 -21.33 -7.07
C LEU A 431 -10.10 -20.85 -6.77
N LEU A 432 -10.28 -19.57 -6.45
CA LEU A 432 -11.55 -19.05 -5.92
C LEU A 432 -12.43 -18.37 -6.96
N MET A 433 -11.86 -17.90 -8.08
CA MET A 433 -12.58 -17.18 -9.14
C MET A 433 -12.44 -17.84 -10.52
N GLY A 434 -11.62 -18.88 -10.68
CA GLY A 434 -11.30 -19.44 -11.99
C GLY A 434 -10.54 -18.44 -12.90
N TYR A 435 -9.79 -17.51 -12.31
CA TYR A 435 -9.05 -16.47 -13.06
C TYR A 435 -7.98 -17.11 -13.96
N GLY A 436 -7.98 -16.77 -15.26
CA GLY A 436 -6.99 -17.26 -16.23
C GLY A 436 -7.26 -18.67 -16.74
N GLY A 437 -8.46 -19.24 -16.51
CA GLY A 437 -8.92 -20.52 -17.04
C GLY A 437 -9.75 -20.36 -18.32
#